data_c38ca4f320bc5e485068eeb5768ee0fe
#
_entry.id   c38ca4f320bc5e485068eeb5768ee0fe
#
_cell.length_a   1.000
_cell.length_b   1.000
_cell.length_c   1.000
_cell.angle_alpha   90.00
_cell.angle_beta   90.00
_cell.angle_gamma   90.00
#
_symmetry.space_group_name_H-M   'P 1'
#
loop_
_entity.id
_entity.type
_entity.pdbx_description
1 polymer ?
#
loop_
_entity_poly.entity_id
_entity_poly.type
_entity_poly.pdbx_seq_one_letter_code
_entity_poly.pdbx_strand_id
1 'polypeptide(L)'
;MQLKFLGKDSKPGESPTLYATDRASYVVQGWIVTDPDILATITLADHETLVEVPAKLMIHLAKDDLSGEVTNLAPPIVHVTAEGNYIVRGVRITDAEALGQMDIPDHETCVEVSKPAVAALLIGG
;
A
#
# COMPACT_ATOMS: atom_id res chain seq x y z
N MET A 1 2.70 -12.02 -12.40
CA MET A 1 3.28 -11.64 -11.10
C MET A 1 2.64 -12.46 -10.00
N GLN A 2 3.44 -13.19 -9.25
CA GLN A 2 2.96 -14.00 -8.13
C GLN A 2 2.92 -13.18 -6.86
N LEU A 3 1.85 -13.32 -6.10
CA LEU A 3 1.65 -12.62 -4.83
C LEU A 3 1.74 -13.57 -3.66
N LYS A 4 2.43 -13.14 -2.61
CA LYS A 4 2.47 -13.82 -1.31
C LYS A 4 1.72 -12.96 -0.30
N PHE A 5 0.63 -13.50 0.25
CA PHE A 5 -0.14 -12.79 1.27
C PHE A 5 0.71 -12.58 2.52
N LEU A 6 0.79 -11.34 3.00
CA LEU A 6 1.50 -11.00 4.22
C LEU A 6 0.53 -10.72 5.37
N GLY A 7 -0.51 -9.97 5.13
CA GLY A 7 -1.47 -9.65 6.18
C GLY A 7 -2.60 -8.77 5.71
N LYS A 8 -3.65 -8.73 6.52
CA LYS A 8 -4.89 -8.04 6.21
C LYS A 8 -5.42 -7.39 7.48
N ASP A 9 -5.90 -6.15 7.34
CA ASP A 9 -6.62 -5.45 8.40
C ASP A 9 -8.08 -5.36 7.98
N SER A 10 -8.86 -6.42 8.29
CA SER A 10 -10.22 -6.52 7.82
C SER A 10 -11.23 -6.05 8.85
N LYS A 11 -12.22 -5.28 8.36
CA LYS A 11 -13.44 -4.94 9.05
C LYS A 11 -14.60 -5.31 8.13
N PRO A 12 -15.84 -5.41 8.62
CA PRO A 12 -16.97 -5.67 7.74
C PRO A 12 -17.02 -4.68 6.57
N GLY A 13 -16.94 -5.20 5.33
CA GLY A 13 -16.96 -4.38 4.12
C GLY A 13 -15.64 -3.72 3.76
N GLU A 14 -14.55 -3.98 4.48
CA GLU A 14 -13.24 -3.36 4.24
C GLU A 14 -12.14 -4.41 4.32
N SER A 15 -11.16 -4.34 3.42
CA SER A 15 -10.11 -5.36 3.32
C SER A 15 -8.74 -4.81 2.93
N PRO A 16 -8.19 -3.79 3.62
CA PRO A 16 -6.80 -3.41 3.36
C PRO A 16 -5.88 -4.61 3.53
N THR A 17 -5.04 -4.86 2.54
CA THR A 17 -4.23 -6.09 2.48
C THR A 17 -2.84 -5.77 1.95
N LEU A 18 -1.83 -6.49 2.46
CA LEU A 18 -0.45 -6.36 2.03
C LEU A 18 0.03 -7.69 1.45
N TYR A 19 0.63 -7.62 0.26
CA TYR A 19 1.25 -8.77 -0.41
C TYR A 19 2.70 -8.46 -0.74
N ALA A 20 3.56 -9.48 -0.72
CA ALA A 20 4.86 -9.44 -1.36
C ALA A 20 4.74 -10.00 -2.77
N THR A 21 5.60 -9.54 -3.69
CA THR A 21 5.62 -10.04 -5.07
C THR A 21 6.89 -10.88 -5.30
N ASP A 22 6.96 -11.50 -6.47
CA ASP A 22 8.14 -12.23 -6.90
C ASP A 22 9.19 -11.34 -7.59
N ARG A 23 9.05 -9.99 -7.50
CA ARG A 23 9.97 -9.05 -8.16
C ARG A 23 10.41 -7.90 -7.24
N ALA A 24 10.69 -8.22 -5.97
CA ALA A 24 11.22 -7.29 -4.97
C ALA A 24 10.35 -6.04 -4.82
N SER A 25 9.04 -6.25 -4.71
CA SER A 25 8.06 -5.19 -4.50
C SER A 25 6.94 -5.68 -3.59
N TYR A 26 6.07 -4.74 -3.19
CA TYR A 26 4.85 -5.05 -2.44
C TYR A 26 3.65 -4.55 -3.23
N VAL A 27 2.53 -5.25 -3.08
CA VAL A 27 1.23 -4.77 -3.51
C VAL A 27 0.46 -4.36 -2.28
N VAL A 28 0.01 -3.11 -2.26
CA VAL A 28 -0.77 -2.54 -1.17
C VAL A 28 -2.19 -2.34 -1.66
N GLN A 29 -3.14 -3.05 -1.06
CA GLN A 29 -4.57 -2.90 -1.32
C GLN A 29 -5.17 -2.03 -0.23
N GLY A 30 -5.93 -1.03 -0.62
CA GLY A 30 -6.56 -0.13 0.33
C GLY A 30 -7.73 0.64 -0.27
N TRP A 31 -8.26 1.59 0.49
CA TRP A 31 -9.41 2.40 0.06
C TRP A 31 -9.00 3.37 -1.05
N ILE A 32 -9.92 3.58 -2.00
CA ILE A 32 -9.74 4.59 -3.05
C ILE A 32 -9.76 5.96 -2.37
N VAL A 33 -8.76 6.80 -2.69
CA VAL A 33 -8.68 8.15 -2.15
C VAL A 33 -9.58 9.06 -2.98
N THR A 34 -10.58 9.66 -2.33
CA THR A 34 -11.56 10.53 -3.00
C THR A 34 -11.54 11.96 -2.47
N ASP A 35 -10.79 12.24 -1.39
CA ASP A 35 -10.73 13.57 -0.80
C ASP A 35 -10.08 14.56 -1.78
N PRO A 36 -10.80 15.57 -2.27
CA PRO A 36 -10.25 16.51 -3.25
C PRO A 36 -9.09 17.35 -2.70
N ASP A 37 -9.06 17.60 -1.39
CA ASP A 37 -7.97 18.37 -0.77
C ASP A 37 -6.66 17.57 -0.83
N ILE A 38 -6.72 16.26 -0.59
CA ILE A 38 -5.56 15.37 -0.69
C ILE A 38 -5.13 15.27 -2.15
N LEU A 39 -6.07 15.02 -3.06
CA LEU A 39 -5.77 14.86 -4.48
C LEU A 39 -5.15 16.12 -5.09
N ALA A 40 -5.53 17.30 -4.60
CA ALA A 40 -5.01 18.58 -5.09
C ALA A 40 -3.54 18.81 -4.71
N THR A 41 -3.05 18.15 -3.65
CA THR A 41 -1.68 18.34 -3.16
C THR A 41 -0.68 17.33 -3.72
N ILE A 42 -1.15 16.30 -4.43
CA ILE A 42 -0.32 15.20 -4.90
C ILE A 42 -0.34 15.13 -6.42
N THR A 43 0.86 15.15 -7.02
CA THR A 43 1.01 14.97 -8.47
C THR A 43 1.21 13.50 -8.77
N LEU A 44 0.35 12.95 -9.64
CA LEU A 44 0.43 11.55 -10.07
C LEU A 44 0.81 11.47 -11.55
N ALA A 45 1.70 10.52 -11.88
CA ALA A 45 1.92 10.12 -13.26
C ALA A 45 0.75 9.26 -13.75
N ASP A 46 0.62 9.10 -15.08
CA ASP A 46 -0.52 8.37 -15.66
C ASP A 46 -0.64 6.93 -15.19
N HIS A 47 0.49 6.31 -14.83
CA HIS A 47 0.55 4.92 -14.38
C HIS A 47 0.43 4.76 -12.87
N GLU A 48 0.26 5.86 -12.13
CA GLU A 48 0.20 5.86 -10.67
C GLU A 48 -1.19 6.11 -10.15
N THR A 49 -1.46 5.63 -8.93
CA THR A 49 -2.66 5.96 -8.17
C THR A 49 -2.35 5.96 -6.68
N LEU A 50 -3.37 6.22 -5.87
CA LEU A 50 -3.26 6.31 -4.42
C LEU A 50 -4.17 5.27 -3.76
N VAL A 51 -3.72 4.74 -2.62
CA VAL A 51 -4.58 3.98 -1.72
C VAL A 51 -4.43 4.53 -0.30
N GLU A 52 -5.48 4.44 0.48
CA GLU A 52 -5.44 4.76 1.91
C GLU A 52 -5.50 3.46 2.71
N VAL A 53 -4.56 3.30 3.66
CA VAL A 53 -4.48 2.10 4.49
C VAL A 53 -4.26 2.49 5.96
N PRO A 54 -4.73 1.67 6.92
CA PRO A 54 -4.37 1.87 8.33
C PRO A 54 -2.86 1.72 8.52
N ALA A 55 -2.28 2.57 9.38
CA ALA A 55 -0.85 2.51 9.65
C ALA A 55 -0.41 1.13 10.15
N LYS A 56 -1.25 0.46 10.93
CA LYS A 56 -0.95 -0.86 11.49
C LYS A 56 -0.81 -1.97 10.43
N LEU A 57 -1.27 -1.74 9.19
CA LEU A 57 -1.06 -2.72 8.11
C LEU A 57 0.44 -2.97 7.88
N MET A 58 1.28 -1.98 8.15
CA MET A 58 2.73 -2.07 7.94
C MET A 58 3.41 -3.10 8.85
N ILE A 59 2.80 -3.51 9.97
CA ILE A 59 3.38 -4.55 10.85
C ILE A 59 3.57 -5.88 10.11
N HIS A 60 2.77 -6.13 9.08
CA HIS A 60 2.84 -7.38 8.32
C HIS A 60 4.09 -7.47 7.43
N LEU A 61 4.84 -6.37 7.26
CA LEU A 61 6.13 -6.39 6.57
C LEU A 61 7.12 -7.33 7.26
N ALA A 62 6.98 -7.56 8.58
CA ALA A 62 7.84 -8.47 9.31
C ALA A 62 7.80 -9.90 8.76
N LYS A 63 6.71 -10.29 8.10
CA LYS A 63 6.59 -11.61 7.47
C LYS A 63 7.42 -11.74 6.20
N ASP A 64 8.00 -10.63 5.73
CA ASP A 64 8.92 -10.58 4.59
C ASP A 64 10.28 -10.02 5.02
N ASP A 65 10.63 -10.24 6.27
CA ASP A 65 11.93 -9.86 6.87
C ASP A 65 12.17 -8.36 6.96
N LEU A 66 11.13 -7.54 6.83
CA LEU A 66 11.22 -6.09 7.07
C LEU A 66 10.54 -5.75 8.39
N SER A 67 11.34 -5.73 9.46
CA SER A 67 10.85 -5.37 10.79
C SER A 67 11.27 -3.94 11.13
N GLY A 68 10.59 -3.36 12.11
CA GLY A 68 10.84 -2.00 12.56
C GLY A 68 9.60 -1.14 12.47
N GLU A 69 9.72 0.12 12.88
CA GLU A 69 8.62 1.06 12.84
C GLU A 69 8.79 2.03 11.68
N VAL A 70 7.68 2.44 11.08
CA VAL A 70 7.67 3.50 10.07
C VAL A 70 7.92 4.81 10.79
N THR A 71 9.11 5.39 10.60
CA THR A 71 9.52 6.63 11.23
C THR A 71 9.87 7.71 10.22
N ASN A 72 10.11 7.32 8.97
CA ASN A 72 10.46 8.25 7.91
C ASN A 72 9.25 8.37 6.97
N LEU A 73 8.51 9.47 7.07
CA LEU A 73 7.32 9.71 6.24
C LEU A 73 7.76 10.31 4.91
N ALA A 74 8.14 9.45 3.99
CA ALA A 74 8.62 9.80 2.65
C ALA A 74 7.95 8.88 1.62
N PRO A 75 8.00 9.20 0.31
CA PRO A 75 7.42 8.29 -0.68
C PRO A 75 7.94 6.85 -0.48
N PRO A 76 7.06 5.84 -0.60
CA PRO A 76 5.71 5.86 -1.17
C PRO A 76 4.59 6.38 -0.25
N ILE A 77 4.85 6.70 1.02
CA ILE A 77 3.85 7.37 1.87
C ILE A 77 3.91 8.86 1.55
N VAL A 78 2.82 9.40 1.01
CA VAL A 78 2.78 10.80 0.54
C VAL A 78 1.90 11.70 1.40
N HIS A 79 1.16 11.12 2.34
CA HIS A 79 0.30 11.88 3.26
C HIS A 79 -0.11 10.99 4.42
N VAL A 80 -0.34 11.61 5.59
CA VAL A 80 -0.92 10.94 6.77
C VAL A 80 -2.21 11.67 7.09
N THR A 81 -3.31 10.92 7.19
CA THR A 81 -4.63 11.50 7.43
C THR A 81 -4.81 11.89 8.91
N ALA A 82 -5.87 12.64 9.21
CA ALA A 82 -6.21 13.01 10.58
C ALA A 82 -6.46 11.78 11.47
N GLU A 83 -6.92 10.68 10.87
CA GLU A 83 -7.16 9.41 11.58
C GLU A 83 -5.87 8.59 11.77
N GLY A 84 -4.73 9.07 11.24
CA GLY A 84 -3.47 8.35 11.31
C GLY A 84 -3.27 7.30 10.23
N ASN A 85 -4.11 7.30 9.19
CA ASN A 85 -3.95 6.39 8.06
C ASN A 85 -2.88 6.92 7.09
N TYR A 86 -2.25 6.02 6.36
CA TYR A 86 -1.26 6.37 5.34
C TYR A 86 -1.90 6.42 3.97
N ILE A 87 -1.58 7.48 3.21
CA ILE A 87 -1.87 7.56 1.78
C ILE A 87 -0.61 7.09 1.05
N VAL A 88 -0.74 6.01 0.30
CA VAL A 88 0.38 5.36 -0.39
C VAL A 88 0.24 5.58 -1.89
N ARG A 89 1.29 6.11 -2.52
CA ARG A 89 1.38 6.29 -3.97
C ARG A 89 2.18 5.15 -4.57
N GLY A 90 1.67 4.55 -5.63
CA GLY A 90 2.39 3.51 -6.32
C GLY A 90 1.86 3.29 -7.73
N VAL A 91 2.44 2.32 -8.42
CA VAL A 91 2.08 1.96 -9.79
C VAL A 91 0.76 1.20 -9.77
N ARG A 92 -0.18 1.60 -10.61
CA ARG A 92 -1.47 0.90 -10.75
C ARG A 92 -1.22 -0.51 -11.26
N ILE A 93 -1.86 -1.48 -10.63
CA ILE A 93 -1.74 -2.88 -11.02
C ILE A 93 -2.65 -3.14 -12.22
N THR A 94 -2.07 -3.61 -13.32
CA THR A 94 -2.82 -4.01 -14.53
C THR A 94 -2.58 -5.48 -14.88
N ASP A 95 -1.69 -6.16 -14.16
CA ASP A 95 -1.36 -7.57 -14.37
C ASP A 95 -2.55 -8.46 -13.99
N ALA A 96 -3.14 -9.13 -14.98
CA ALA A 96 -4.31 -9.97 -14.78
C ALA A 96 -4.04 -11.14 -13.82
N GLU A 97 -2.82 -11.69 -13.81
CA GLU A 97 -2.45 -12.77 -12.89
C GLU A 97 -2.47 -12.27 -11.44
N ALA A 98 -1.92 -11.08 -11.20
CA ALA A 98 -1.94 -10.48 -9.86
C ALA A 98 -3.37 -10.17 -9.42
N LEU A 99 -4.16 -9.53 -10.28
CA LEU A 99 -5.55 -9.18 -9.96
C LEU A 99 -6.40 -10.41 -9.67
N GLY A 100 -6.15 -11.52 -10.36
CA GLY A 100 -6.85 -12.78 -10.14
C GLY A 100 -6.55 -13.44 -8.79
N GLN A 101 -5.47 -13.04 -8.12
CA GLN A 101 -5.10 -13.54 -6.80
C GLN A 101 -5.67 -12.70 -5.66
N MET A 102 -6.35 -11.60 -5.98
CA MET A 102 -6.83 -10.63 -5.00
C MET A 102 -8.36 -10.57 -5.02
N ASP A 103 -8.93 -10.19 -3.87
CA ASP A 103 -10.34 -9.86 -3.74
C ASP A 103 -10.43 -8.36 -3.44
N ILE A 104 -10.83 -7.57 -4.45
CA ILE A 104 -10.83 -6.12 -4.36
C ILE A 104 -12.26 -5.60 -4.47
N PRO A 105 -12.86 -5.14 -3.33
CA PRO A 105 -14.19 -4.50 -3.37
C PRO A 105 -14.17 -3.21 -4.19
N ASP A 106 -15.35 -2.75 -4.61
CA ASP A 106 -15.48 -1.58 -5.47
C ASP A 106 -14.90 -0.28 -4.86
N HIS A 107 -14.87 -0.19 -3.54
CA HIS A 107 -14.34 0.99 -2.82
C HIS A 107 -12.83 0.89 -2.56
N GLU A 108 -12.17 -0.15 -3.07
CA GLU A 108 -10.73 -0.37 -2.89
C GLU A 108 -10.01 -0.47 -4.22
N THR A 109 -8.71 -0.24 -4.17
CA THR A 109 -7.81 -0.44 -5.30
C THR A 109 -6.45 -0.91 -4.77
N CYS A 110 -5.47 -1.09 -5.63
CA CYS A 110 -4.15 -1.54 -5.21
C CYS A 110 -3.06 -0.88 -6.02
N VAL A 111 -1.89 -0.77 -5.40
CA VAL A 111 -0.69 -0.20 -6.02
C VAL A 111 0.50 -1.12 -5.75
N GLU A 112 1.49 -1.06 -6.65
CA GLU A 112 2.78 -1.71 -6.45
C GLU A 112 3.81 -0.67 -6.02
N VAL A 113 4.58 -0.99 -4.96
CA VAL A 113 5.66 -0.14 -4.44
C VAL A 113 6.93 -0.99 -4.31
N SER A 114 8.09 -0.38 -4.53
CA SER A 114 9.35 -1.14 -4.49
C SER A 114 9.73 -1.49 -3.05
N LYS A 115 10.33 -2.68 -2.85
CA LYS A 115 10.81 -3.12 -1.55
C LYS A 115 11.87 -2.18 -0.96
N PRO A 116 12.90 -1.72 -1.73
CA PRO A 116 13.87 -0.77 -1.19
C PRO A 116 13.23 0.53 -0.70
N ALA A 117 12.22 1.06 -1.41
CA ALA A 117 11.54 2.29 -0.99
C ALA A 117 10.80 2.10 0.33
N VAL A 118 10.15 0.94 0.51
CA VAL A 118 9.45 0.62 1.76
C VAL A 118 10.45 0.40 2.90
N ALA A 119 11.56 -0.30 2.63
CA ALA A 119 12.60 -0.53 3.64
C ALA A 119 13.18 0.78 4.17
N ALA A 120 13.29 1.79 3.32
CA ALA A 120 13.79 3.11 3.71
C ALA A 120 12.88 3.86 4.69
N LEU A 121 11.62 3.46 4.82
CA LEU A 121 10.66 4.05 5.76
C LEU A 121 10.83 3.53 7.18
N LEU A 122 11.53 2.40 7.35
CA LEU A 122 11.63 1.69 8.63
C LEU A 122 12.93 2.03 9.33
N ILE A 123 12.86 2.13 10.66
CA ILE A 123 14.05 2.30 11.50
C ILE A 123 14.45 0.94 12.06
N GLY A 124 15.78 0.69 12.14
CA GLY A 124 16.32 -0.54 12.70
C GLY A 124 16.05 -1.79 11.88
N GLY A 125 15.55 -1.59 10.65
CA GLY A 125 15.22 -2.68 9.75
C GLY A 125 16.38 -3.20 8.93
#